data_91123eaefe47675d5432a3cc321ec76a
#
_entry.id   91123eaefe47675d5432a3cc321ec76a
#
_cell.length_a   1.000
_cell.length_b   1.000
_cell.length_c   1.000
_cell.angle_alpha   90.00
_cell.angle_beta   90.00
_cell.angle_gamma   90.00
#
_symmetry.space_group_name_H-M   'P 1'
#
loop_
_entity.id
_entity.type
_entity.pdbx_description
1 polymer ?
#
loop_
_entity_poly.entity_id
_entity_poly.type
_entity_poly.pdbx_seq_one_letter_code
_entity_poly.pdbx_strand_id
1 'polypeptide(L)'
;MKYKRYIFPILMGMIMSNIMSLLNTGKIVFPAIFVMMTVQSVISSIASLIFPAGLVGAKITKKLFPDLQYATFLLISSVLPAIYFTAIMSISGLLRMKGFSADFWHIYFSSLPVYTIYGYTVSFFLNLILDKLLISKRFSKGVKVSGG
;
A
#
# COMPACT_ATOMS: atom_id res chain seq x y z
N MET A 1 -16.74 -5.13 -2.89
CA MET A 1 -15.42 -4.47 -2.90
C MET A 1 -15.22 -3.32 -1.91
N LYS A 2 -16.22 -2.96 -1.07
CA LYS A 2 -16.07 -1.86 -0.09
C LYS A 2 -14.94 -2.09 0.93
N TYR A 3 -14.79 -3.33 1.43
CA TYR A 3 -13.78 -3.67 2.46
C TYR A 3 -12.34 -3.53 1.97
N LYS A 4 -12.02 -3.86 0.71
CA LYS A 4 -10.67 -3.72 0.16
C LYS A 4 -10.16 -2.28 0.24
N ARG A 5 -11.04 -1.28 0.05
CA ARG A 5 -10.70 0.14 0.12
C ARG A 5 -10.17 0.57 1.49
N TYR A 6 -10.64 -0.07 2.55
CA TYR A 6 -10.21 0.25 3.92
C TYR A 6 -9.06 -0.62 4.42
N ILE A 7 -9.10 -1.91 4.09
CA ILE A 7 -8.08 -2.87 4.55
C ILE A 7 -6.74 -2.63 3.85
N PHE A 8 -6.74 -2.36 2.56
CA PHE A 8 -5.52 -2.17 1.78
C PHE A 8 -4.60 -1.08 2.34
N PRO A 9 -5.05 0.16 2.59
CA PRO A 9 -4.17 1.21 3.12
C PRO A 9 -3.67 0.90 4.55
N ILE A 10 -4.46 0.24 5.38
CA ILE A 10 -4.03 -0.17 6.73
C ILE A 10 -2.87 -1.16 6.62
N LEU A 11 -3.03 -2.23 5.86
CA LEU A 11 -1.98 -3.23 5.67
C LEU A 11 -0.74 -2.64 4.98
N MET A 12 -0.95 -1.78 4.00
CA MET A 12 0.14 -1.06 3.32
C MET A 12 0.96 -0.23 4.32
N GLY A 13 0.29 0.52 5.20
CA GLY A 13 0.94 1.30 6.26
C GLY A 13 1.73 0.43 7.24
N MET A 14 1.16 -0.69 7.66
CA MET A 14 1.83 -1.62 8.58
C MET A 14 3.09 -2.24 7.96
N ILE A 15 3.00 -2.74 6.74
CA ILE A 15 4.12 -3.41 6.07
C ILE A 15 5.22 -2.40 5.73
N MET A 16 4.85 -1.25 5.15
CA MET A 16 5.82 -0.23 4.77
C MET A 16 6.56 0.37 5.95
N SER A 17 5.92 0.52 7.13
CA SER A 17 6.61 0.99 8.33
C SER A 17 7.71 0.02 8.79
N ASN A 18 7.47 -1.30 8.69
CA ASN A 18 8.50 -2.30 8.98
C ASN A 18 9.67 -2.25 7.98
N ILE A 19 9.35 -2.16 6.69
CA ILE A 19 10.36 -2.06 5.63
C ILE A 19 11.20 -0.78 5.82
N MET A 20 10.57 0.36 6.06
CA MET A 20 11.27 1.62 6.29
C MET A 20 12.14 1.57 7.55
N SER A 21 11.68 0.94 8.63
CA SER A 21 12.48 0.75 9.84
C SER A 21 13.73 -0.07 9.54
N LEU A 22 13.58 -1.21 8.85
CA LEU A 22 14.72 -2.05 8.46
C LEU A 22 15.70 -1.33 7.55
N LEU A 23 15.23 -0.61 6.54
CA LEU A 23 16.10 0.11 5.59
C LEU A 23 16.86 1.26 6.23
N ASN A 24 16.26 1.96 7.21
CA ASN A 24 16.87 3.15 7.81
C ASN A 24 17.70 2.84 9.07
N THR A 25 17.32 1.84 9.85
CA THR A 25 17.97 1.52 11.13
C THR A 25 18.61 0.14 11.17
N GLY A 26 18.41 -0.67 10.15
CA GLY A 26 18.90 -2.05 10.08
C GLY A 26 18.23 -3.02 11.05
N LYS A 27 17.26 -2.56 11.84
CA LYS A 27 16.58 -3.38 12.86
C LYS A 27 15.16 -2.90 13.13
N ILE A 28 14.33 -3.82 13.62
CA ILE A 28 12.99 -3.52 14.12
C ILE A 28 13.07 -3.35 15.62
N VAL A 29 12.76 -2.17 16.12
CA VAL A 29 12.84 -1.84 17.55
C VAL A 29 11.46 -1.91 18.17
N PHE A 30 11.27 -2.86 19.10
CA PHE A 30 10.07 -2.94 19.93
C PHE A 30 10.23 -2.04 21.17
N PRO A 31 9.18 -1.35 21.65
CA PRO A 31 7.80 -1.25 21.12
C PRO A 31 7.59 -0.14 20.06
N ALA A 32 8.64 0.62 19.71
CA ALA A 32 8.54 1.77 18.81
C ALA A 32 7.91 1.44 17.46
N ILE A 33 8.12 0.21 16.95
CA ILE A 33 7.55 -0.23 15.69
C ILE A 33 6.01 -0.21 15.70
N PHE A 34 5.37 -0.55 16.80
CA PHE A 34 3.90 -0.52 16.90
C PHE A 34 3.34 0.90 16.75
N VAL A 35 4.02 1.88 17.33
CA VAL A 35 3.64 3.29 17.16
C VAL A 35 3.82 3.71 15.70
N MET A 36 4.92 3.31 15.07
CA MET A 36 5.15 3.60 13.65
C MET A 36 4.09 2.94 12.74
N MET A 37 3.77 1.67 12.98
CA MET A 37 2.75 0.95 12.23
C MET A 37 1.38 1.63 12.37
N THR A 38 1.00 2.03 13.57
CA THR A 38 -0.27 2.72 13.82
C THR A 38 -0.34 4.05 13.10
N VAL A 39 0.68 4.88 13.25
CA VAL A 39 0.72 6.21 12.60
C VAL A 39 0.73 6.09 11.07
N GLN A 40 1.54 5.19 10.52
CA GLN A 40 1.57 4.97 9.06
C GLN A 40 0.24 4.42 8.52
N SER A 41 -0.43 3.55 9.28
CA SER A 41 -1.76 3.05 8.92
C SER A 41 -2.82 4.14 8.93
N VAL A 42 -2.77 5.05 9.89
CA VAL A 42 -3.67 6.22 9.95
C VAL A 42 -3.40 7.15 8.78
N ILE A 43 -2.14 7.50 8.53
CA ILE A 43 -1.75 8.39 7.42
C ILE A 43 -2.17 7.80 6.07
N SER A 44 -1.90 6.52 5.83
CA SER A 44 -2.28 5.85 4.58
C SER A 44 -3.79 5.74 4.41
N SER A 45 -4.53 5.56 5.51
CA SER A 45 -5.99 5.55 5.49
C SER A 45 -6.56 6.91 5.12
N ILE A 46 -6.07 7.99 5.74
CA ILE A 46 -6.45 9.36 5.41
C ILE A 46 -6.09 9.69 3.95
N ALA A 47 -4.88 9.35 3.52
CA ALA A 47 -4.45 9.52 2.13
C ALA A 47 -5.37 8.80 1.14
N SER A 48 -5.81 7.59 1.46
CA SER A 48 -6.75 6.80 0.64
C SER A 48 -8.16 7.41 0.58
N LEU A 49 -8.58 8.12 1.63
CA LEU A 49 -9.85 8.85 1.64
C LEU A 49 -9.78 10.10 0.75
N ILE A 50 -8.67 10.84 0.80
CA ILE A 50 -8.46 12.04 -0.02
C ILE A 50 -8.32 11.65 -1.50
N PHE A 51 -7.46 10.70 -1.80
CA PHE A 51 -7.23 10.22 -3.16
C PHE A 51 -7.20 8.68 -3.22
N PRO A 52 -8.26 8.05 -3.74
CA PRO A 52 -8.36 6.60 -3.83
C PRO A 52 -7.49 6.04 -4.97
N ALA A 53 -6.17 6.14 -4.82
CA ALA A 53 -5.18 5.83 -5.86
C ALA A 53 -5.37 4.43 -6.47
N GLY A 54 -5.76 3.44 -5.68
CA GLY A 54 -6.04 2.08 -6.16
C GLY A 54 -7.24 2.01 -7.10
N LEU A 55 -8.31 2.75 -6.82
CA LEU A 55 -9.49 2.81 -7.70
C LEU A 55 -9.19 3.59 -8.98
N VAL A 56 -8.46 4.70 -8.85
CA VAL A 56 -8.06 5.54 -9.98
C VAL A 56 -7.09 4.78 -10.88
N GLY A 57 -6.08 4.12 -10.31
CA GLY A 57 -5.15 3.27 -11.06
C GLY A 57 -5.85 2.16 -11.82
N ALA A 58 -6.79 1.46 -11.18
CA ALA A 58 -7.58 0.42 -11.84
C ALA A 58 -8.45 0.96 -12.98
N LYS A 59 -9.09 2.12 -12.79
CA LYS A 59 -9.89 2.77 -13.85
C LYS A 59 -9.04 3.20 -15.03
N ILE A 60 -7.89 3.83 -14.78
CA ILE A 60 -6.96 4.27 -15.83
C ILE A 60 -6.44 3.06 -16.61
N THR A 61 -5.98 2.02 -15.92
CA THR A 61 -5.49 0.80 -16.55
C THR A 61 -6.55 0.14 -17.44
N LYS A 62 -7.78 0.04 -16.95
CA LYS A 62 -8.89 -0.52 -17.72
C LYS A 62 -9.26 0.32 -18.94
N LYS A 63 -9.12 1.64 -18.85
CA LYS A 63 -9.39 2.57 -19.96
C LYS A 63 -8.33 2.50 -21.04
N LEU A 64 -7.06 2.40 -20.65
CA LEU A 64 -5.94 2.35 -21.58
C LEU A 64 -5.73 0.97 -22.20
N PHE A 65 -6.03 -0.08 -21.44
CA PHE A 65 -5.79 -1.47 -21.82
C PHE A 65 -7.00 -2.34 -21.43
N PRO A 66 -8.08 -2.37 -22.23
CA PRO A 66 -9.32 -3.05 -21.87
C PRO A 66 -9.19 -4.58 -21.81
N ASP A 67 -8.29 -5.17 -22.60
CA ASP A 67 -8.19 -6.63 -22.81
C ASP A 67 -6.99 -7.28 -22.08
N LEU A 68 -6.50 -6.66 -21.00
CA LEU A 68 -5.37 -7.21 -20.24
C LEU A 68 -5.75 -8.45 -19.45
N GLN A 69 -4.84 -9.41 -19.45
CA GLN A 69 -4.89 -10.53 -18.51
C GLN A 69 -4.85 -10.02 -17.07
N TYR A 70 -5.50 -10.74 -16.15
CA TYR A 70 -5.66 -10.33 -14.77
C TYR A 70 -4.32 -9.99 -14.06
N ALA A 71 -3.28 -10.81 -14.27
CA ALA A 71 -1.97 -10.57 -13.66
C ALA A 71 -1.33 -9.26 -14.17
N THR A 72 -1.35 -9.02 -15.48
CA THR A 72 -0.83 -7.81 -16.10
C THR A 72 -1.65 -6.58 -15.69
N PHE A 73 -2.96 -6.71 -15.59
CA PHE A 73 -3.82 -5.67 -15.06
C PHE A 73 -3.44 -5.27 -13.63
N LEU A 74 -3.20 -6.25 -12.75
CA LEU A 74 -2.76 -5.99 -11.38
C LEU A 74 -1.39 -5.31 -11.33
N LEU A 75 -0.44 -5.75 -12.16
CA LEU A 75 0.89 -5.14 -12.25
C LEU A 75 0.78 -3.65 -12.59
N ILE A 76 0.08 -3.30 -13.65
CA ILE A 76 -0.03 -1.90 -14.10
C ILE A 76 -0.87 -1.06 -13.14
N SER A 77 -2.01 -1.58 -12.67
CA SER A 77 -2.89 -0.83 -11.76
C SER A 77 -2.30 -0.59 -10.37
N SER A 78 -1.30 -1.38 -9.96
CA SER A 78 -0.61 -1.22 -8.68
C SER A 78 0.47 -0.12 -8.72
N VAL A 79 0.88 0.38 -9.89
CA VAL A 79 1.91 1.43 -10.01
C VAL A 79 1.47 2.72 -9.35
N LEU A 80 0.27 3.20 -9.67
CA LEU A 80 -0.22 4.47 -9.14
C LEU A 80 -0.38 4.47 -7.61
N PRO A 81 -1.04 3.47 -6.98
CA PRO A 81 -1.10 3.41 -5.53
C PRO A 81 0.28 3.22 -4.89
N ALA A 82 1.19 2.48 -5.51
CA ALA A 82 2.55 2.33 -4.99
C ALA A 82 3.27 3.67 -4.91
N ILE A 83 3.31 4.44 -5.99
CA ILE A 83 3.96 5.77 -6.01
C ILE A 83 3.29 6.70 -5.01
N TYR A 84 1.97 6.77 -5.01
CA TYR A 84 1.21 7.68 -4.15
C TYR A 84 1.43 7.40 -2.66
N PHE A 85 1.22 6.15 -2.22
CA PHE A 85 1.39 5.79 -0.82
C PHE A 85 2.84 5.87 -0.38
N THR A 86 3.78 5.44 -1.21
CA THR A 86 5.21 5.51 -0.88
C THR A 86 5.66 6.96 -0.72
N ALA A 87 5.26 7.88 -1.59
CA ALA A 87 5.60 9.29 -1.48
C ALA A 87 5.12 9.89 -0.14
N ILE A 88 3.87 9.66 0.23
CA ILE A 88 3.30 10.19 1.48
C ILE A 88 3.93 9.54 2.71
N MET A 89 4.09 8.22 2.71
CA MET A 89 4.66 7.50 3.84
C MET A 89 6.14 7.82 4.04
N SER A 90 6.89 8.05 2.96
CA SER A 90 8.30 8.42 3.03
C SER A 90 8.49 9.78 3.69
N ILE A 91 7.64 10.77 3.37
CA ILE A 91 7.67 12.07 4.06
C ILE A 91 7.43 11.89 5.55
N SER A 92 6.36 11.21 5.93
CA SER A 92 6.02 11.02 7.34
C SER A 92 7.06 10.20 8.09
N GLY A 93 7.63 9.17 7.46
CA GLY A 93 8.70 8.35 8.03
C GLY A 93 9.97 9.14 8.27
N LEU A 94 10.43 9.92 7.30
CA LEU A 94 11.63 10.75 7.43
C LEU A 94 11.46 11.87 8.45
N LEU A 95 10.30 12.54 8.50
CA LEU A 95 10.00 13.57 9.50
C LEU A 95 10.11 13.03 10.92
N ARG A 96 9.66 11.81 11.14
CA ARG A 96 9.74 11.19 12.48
C ARG A 96 11.15 10.74 12.87
N MET A 97 11.94 10.29 11.89
CA MET A 97 13.27 9.75 12.15
C MET A 97 14.36 10.82 12.26
N LYS A 98 14.29 11.84 11.42
CA LYS A 98 15.34 12.86 11.29
C LYS A 98 14.88 14.29 11.58
N GLY A 99 13.56 14.49 11.73
CA GLY A 99 12.99 15.82 11.82
C GLY A 99 13.11 16.60 10.50
N PHE A 100 12.81 17.88 10.55
CA PHE A 100 12.93 18.77 9.39
C PHE A 100 14.36 19.39 9.40
N SER A 101 15.28 18.75 8.68
CA SER A 101 16.66 19.21 8.52
C SER A 101 16.89 19.87 7.16
N ALA A 102 17.99 20.63 7.01
CA ALA A 102 18.34 21.24 5.73
C ALA A 102 18.47 20.21 4.59
N ASP A 103 18.91 18.99 4.91
CA ASP A 103 19.11 17.92 3.95
C ASP A 103 17.85 17.04 3.73
N PHE A 104 16.72 17.39 4.36
CA PHE A 104 15.50 16.58 4.33
C PHE A 104 15.08 16.24 2.90
N TRP A 105 14.99 17.22 2.04
CA TRP A 105 14.55 17.03 0.66
C TRP A 105 15.53 16.22 -0.17
N HIS A 106 16.83 16.41 0.05
CA HIS A 106 17.86 15.61 -0.62
C HIS A 106 17.74 14.14 -0.24
N ILE A 107 17.59 13.83 1.06
CA ILE A 107 17.41 12.47 1.56
C ILE A 107 16.09 11.88 1.05
N TYR A 108 15.02 12.66 1.04
CA TYR A 108 13.72 12.22 0.54
C TYR A 108 13.79 11.80 -0.92
N PHE A 109 14.28 12.67 -1.80
CA PHE A 109 14.35 12.37 -3.23
C PHE A 109 15.35 11.26 -3.58
N SER A 110 16.45 11.14 -2.86
CA SER A 110 17.43 10.06 -3.09
C SER A 110 16.92 8.68 -2.61
N SER A 111 16.11 8.63 -1.57
CA SER A 111 15.54 7.37 -1.05
C SER A 111 14.22 6.97 -1.71
N LEU A 112 13.50 7.90 -2.32
CA LEU A 112 12.19 7.68 -2.91
C LEU A 112 12.16 6.55 -3.97
N PRO A 113 13.13 6.42 -4.89
CA PRO A 113 13.13 5.32 -5.86
C PRO A 113 13.19 3.95 -5.18
N VAL A 114 14.04 3.80 -4.17
CA VAL A 114 14.17 2.54 -3.42
C VAL A 114 12.86 2.20 -2.71
N TYR A 115 12.28 3.15 -1.97
CA TYR A 115 11.00 2.95 -1.29
C TYR A 115 9.86 2.68 -2.26
N THR A 116 9.88 3.27 -3.46
CA THR A 116 8.87 3.02 -4.48
C THR A 116 8.93 1.58 -5.01
N ILE A 117 10.12 1.01 -5.19
CA ILE A 117 10.27 -0.39 -5.59
C ILE A 117 9.66 -1.32 -4.53
N TYR A 118 9.99 -1.12 -3.25
CA TYR A 118 9.39 -1.89 -2.16
C TYR A 118 7.88 -1.66 -2.06
N GLY A 119 7.44 -0.42 -2.14
CA GLY A 119 6.02 -0.06 -2.11
C GLY A 119 5.24 -0.67 -3.27
N TYR A 120 5.82 -0.73 -4.47
CA TYR A 120 5.22 -1.39 -5.62
C TYR A 120 5.08 -2.89 -5.39
N THR A 121 6.14 -3.55 -4.92
CA THR A 121 6.13 -4.99 -4.60
C THR A 121 5.05 -5.31 -3.56
N VAL A 122 5.00 -4.56 -2.46
CA VAL A 122 3.99 -4.72 -1.41
C VAL A 122 2.58 -4.47 -1.95
N SER A 123 2.38 -3.40 -2.73
CA SER A 123 1.09 -3.06 -3.33
C SER A 123 0.58 -4.16 -4.24
N PHE A 124 1.45 -4.74 -5.08
CA PHE A 124 1.10 -5.84 -5.97
C PHE A 124 0.67 -7.09 -5.20
N PHE A 125 1.49 -7.54 -4.24
CA PHE A 125 1.17 -8.72 -3.44
C PHE A 125 -0.08 -8.54 -2.57
N LEU A 126 -0.26 -7.37 -1.95
CA LEU A 126 -1.47 -7.08 -1.19
C LEU A 126 -2.72 -7.11 -2.06
N ASN A 127 -2.67 -6.54 -3.26
CA ASN A 127 -3.79 -6.59 -4.19
C ASN A 127 -4.12 -8.04 -4.56
N LEU A 128 -3.11 -8.85 -4.87
CA LEU A 128 -3.28 -10.25 -5.23
C LEU A 128 -3.87 -11.08 -4.08
N ILE A 129 -3.37 -10.91 -2.86
CA ILE A 129 -3.83 -11.62 -1.66
C ILE A 129 -5.27 -11.19 -1.31
N LEU A 130 -5.55 -9.90 -1.29
CA LEU A 130 -6.89 -9.38 -0.94
C LEU A 130 -7.93 -9.82 -1.97
N ASP A 131 -7.59 -9.84 -3.26
CA ASP A 131 -8.51 -10.31 -4.28
C ASP A 131 -8.79 -11.81 -4.14
N LYS A 132 -7.79 -12.64 -3.89
CA LYS A 132 -7.99 -14.08 -3.62
C LYS A 132 -8.85 -14.32 -2.39
N LEU A 133 -8.60 -13.62 -1.28
CA LEU A 133 -9.37 -13.77 -0.04
C LEU A 133 -10.83 -13.34 -0.20
N LEU A 134 -11.09 -12.25 -0.95
CA LEU A 134 -12.43 -11.75 -1.18
C LEU A 134 -13.23 -12.62 -2.14
N ILE A 135 -12.57 -13.22 -3.16
CA ILE A 135 -13.17 -14.19 -4.07
C ILE A 135 -13.52 -15.46 -3.30
N SER A 136 -12.61 -16.02 -2.50
CA SER A 136 -12.85 -17.21 -1.68
C SER A 136 -14.07 -17.06 -0.77
N LYS A 137 -14.23 -15.88 -0.12
CA LYS A 137 -15.41 -15.61 0.72
C LYS A 137 -16.74 -15.53 -0.05
N ARG A 138 -16.72 -15.18 -1.34
CA ARG A 138 -17.92 -15.19 -2.17
C ARG A 138 -18.36 -16.61 -2.52
N PHE A 139 -17.43 -17.50 -2.84
CA PHE A 139 -17.73 -18.90 -3.12
C PHE A 139 -18.27 -19.62 -1.87
N SER A 140 -17.71 -19.35 -0.70
CA SER A 140 -18.20 -19.94 0.56
C SER A 140 -19.63 -19.49 0.95
N LYS A 141 -20.04 -18.28 0.57
CA LYS A 141 -21.42 -17.82 0.80
C LYS A 141 -22.42 -18.34 -0.25
N GLY A 142 -21.98 -18.64 -1.47
CA GLY A 142 -22.82 -19.16 -2.55
C GLY A 142 -23.19 -20.63 -2.36
N VAL A 143 -22.38 -21.40 -1.66
CA VAL A 143 -22.62 -22.84 -1.44
C VAL A 143 -23.63 -23.11 -0.31
N LYS A 144 -23.93 -22.13 0.55
CA LYS A 144 -24.90 -22.31 1.66
C LYS A 144 -26.39 -22.13 1.27
N VAL A 145 -26.71 -21.80 0.02
CA VAL A 145 -28.11 -21.54 -0.39
C VAL A 145 -28.70 -22.65 -1.26
N SER A 146 -27.94 -23.72 -1.57
CA SER A 146 -28.41 -24.82 -2.41
C SER A 146 -28.54 -26.16 -1.68
N GLY A 147 -28.88 -26.16 -0.39
CA GLY A 147 -29.08 -27.36 0.42
C GLY A 147 -30.17 -27.13 1.45
N GLY A 148 -31.36 -27.02 1.01
CA GLY A 148 -32.59 -26.97 1.81
C GLY A 148 -33.76 -27.37 1.01
#